data_32d06f29b682b579fe89e52d67cddfd7
#
_entry.id   32d06f29b682b579fe89e52d67cddfd7
#
_cell.length_a   1.000
_cell.length_b   1.000
_cell.length_c   1.000
_cell.angle_alpha   90.00
_cell.angle_beta   90.00
_cell.angle_gamma   90.00
#
_symmetry.space_group_name_H-M   'P 1'
#
loop_
_entity.id
_entity.type
_entity.pdbx_description
1 polymer ?
#
loop_
_entity_poly.entity_id
_entity_poly.type
_entity_poly.pdbx_seq_one_letter_code
_entity_poly.pdbx_strand_id
1 'polypeptide(L)'
;MRNLLLVFFIAALAAGCGNRRMSEVELQSKIDSVNRLEVARQLKLRGIQLEETSPLQMFYDSLRMQPLPLNYSEEYVKYLPNFTVVPASIMIYLELEGRVAPKAIALPEMLGARLILLAADMTDGEYELWLYSLDDDYIPVDKLQIYAPKTMSDNVLNLPEQEIHFSITSDLEIRLLEYTSDYARQGQLSVFVVDEGRQFVEKQSLH
;
A
#
# COMPACT_ATOMS: atom_id res chain seq x y z
N MET A 1 29.29 -5.74 33.16
CA MET A 1 30.33 -5.74 32.09
C MET A 1 29.77 -5.80 30.67
N ARG A 2 28.55 -6.33 30.44
CA ARG A 2 27.95 -6.47 29.10
C ARG A 2 27.49 -5.13 28.47
N ASN A 3 27.15 -4.14 29.28
CA ASN A 3 26.69 -2.82 28.80
C ASN A 3 27.82 -1.86 28.41
N LEU A 4 29.04 -2.12 28.90
CA LEU A 4 30.21 -1.28 28.59
C LEU A 4 30.74 -1.54 27.18
N LEU A 5 30.61 -2.76 26.68
CA LEU A 5 31.00 -3.15 25.32
C LEU A 5 30.12 -2.51 24.25
N LEU A 6 28.83 -2.31 24.55
CA LEU A 6 27.87 -1.70 23.61
C LEU A 6 28.13 -0.20 23.39
N VAL A 7 28.56 0.50 24.47
CA VAL A 7 28.91 1.94 24.41
C VAL A 7 30.18 2.14 23.60
N PHE A 8 31.14 1.24 23.71
CA PHE A 8 32.40 1.32 22.95
C PHE A 8 32.18 1.06 21.43
N PHE A 9 31.22 0.20 21.07
CA PHE A 9 30.89 -0.05 19.67
C PHE A 9 30.22 1.15 19.00
N ILE A 10 29.39 1.88 19.74
CA ILE A 10 28.73 3.10 19.23
C ILE A 10 29.74 4.24 19.10
N ALA A 11 30.72 4.34 20.02
CA ALA A 11 31.77 5.37 19.99
C ALA A 11 32.76 5.12 18.82
N ALA A 12 33.04 3.86 18.47
CA ALA A 12 33.95 3.53 17.36
C ALA A 12 33.31 3.82 15.98
N LEU A 13 32.00 3.79 15.86
CA LEU A 13 31.29 4.16 14.62
C LEU A 13 31.24 5.69 14.42
N ALA A 14 31.35 6.48 15.48
CA ALA A 14 31.34 7.94 15.39
C ALA A 14 32.69 8.55 15.02
N ALA A 15 33.80 7.82 15.19
CA ALA A 15 35.16 8.34 14.95
C ALA A 15 35.68 8.08 13.52
N GLY A 16 34.93 7.36 12.66
CA GLY A 16 35.40 6.93 11.33
C GLY A 16 34.76 7.60 10.12
N CYS A 17 33.83 8.54 10.28
CA CYS A 17 33.15 9.18 9.15
C CYS A 17 33.64 10.61 8.95
N GLY A 18 34.54 10.78 7.99
CA GLY A 18 34.73 12.07 7.33
C GLY A 18 33.37 12.59 6.83
N ASN A 19 33.14 13.88 7.04
CA ASN A 19 31.92 14.68 6.88
C ASN A 19 31.31 14.64 5.47
N ARG A 20 30.91 13.45 4.98
CA ARG A 20 30.05 13.31 3.81
C ARG A 20 28.61 13.35 4.31
N ARG A 21 27.97 14.50 4.15
CA ARG A 21 26.50 14.58 4.27
C ARG A 21 25.94 13.58 3.27
N MET A 22 25.35 12.51 3.77
CA MET A 22 24.56 11.58 2.94
C MET A 22 23.51 12.39 2.21
N SER A 23 23.34 12.12 0.94
CA SER A 23 22.25 12.72 0.18
C SER A 23 20.91 12.24 0.75
N GLU A 24 19.87 13.02 0.60
CA GLU A 24 18.51 12.65 1.03
C GLU A 24 18.09 11.29 0.45
N VAL A 25 18.46 11.03 -0.80
CA VAL A 25 18.22 9.77 -1.52
C VAL A 25 18.94 8.58 -0.85
N GLU A 26 20.21 8.75 -0.42
CA GLU A 26 20.94 7.70 0.31
C GLU A 26 20.35 7.44 1.70
N LEU A 27 19.84 8.48 2.36
CA LEU A 27 19.19 8.35 3.65
C LEU A 27 17.87 7.58 3.49
N GLN A 28 17.05 7.96 2.52
CA GLN A 28 15.79 7.29 2.22
C GLN A 28 16.02 5.82 1.85
N SER A 29 16.95 5.51 0.95
CA SER A 29 17.30 4.14 0.60
C SER A 29 17.72 3.29 1.81
N LYS A 30 18.39 3.88 2.80
CA LYS A 30 18.75 3.17 4.04
C LYS A 30 17.54 2.94 4.95
N ILE A 31 16.65 3.92 5.04
CA ILE A 31 15.40 3.77 5.80
C ILE A 31 14.57 2.64 5.20
N ASP A 32 14.43 2.62 3.87
CA ASP A 32 13.67 1.60 3.16
C ASP A 32 14.28 0.20 3.34
N SER A 33 15.63 0.10 3.29
CA SER A 33 16.30 -1.18 3.53
C SER A 33 16.12 -1.68 4.98
N VAL A 34 16.08 -0.78 5.96
CA VAL A 34 15.82 -1.14 7.37
C VAL A 34 14.37 -1.58 7.55
N ASN A 35 13.43 -0.88 6.93
CA ASN A 35 12.01 -1.25 6.96
C ASN A 35 11.78 -2.64 6.34
N ARG A 36 12.42 -2.94 5.20
CA ARG A 36 12.37 -4.26 4.56
C ARG A 36 12.91 -5.36 5.46
N LEU A 37 14.05 -5.13 6.09
CA LEU A 37 14.64 -6.09 7.02
C LEU A 37 13.73 -6.34 8.22
N GLU A 38 13.05 -5.31 8.71
CA GLU A 38 12.10 -5.46 9.81
C GLU A 38 10.86 -6.24 9.38
N VAL A 39 10.29 -5.94 8.20
CA VAL A 39 9.18 -6.72 7.63
C VAL A 39 9.58 -8.20 7.45
N ALA A 40 10.74 -8.47 6.84
CA ALA A 40 11.25 -9.83 6.67
C ALA A 40 11.46 -10.54 8.02
N ARG A 41 11.96 -9.82 9.04
CA ARG A 41 12.10 -10.33 10.39
C ARG A 41 10.76 -10.66 11.04
N GLN A 42 9.76 -9.79 10.88
CA GLN A 42 8.40 -10.00 11.37
C GLN A 42 7.77 -11.25 10.73
N LEU A 43 7.92 -11.42 9.42
CA LEU A 43 7.45 -12.61 8.71
C LEU A 43 8.13 -13.87 9.26
N LYS A 44 9.45 -13.83 9.45
CA LYS A 44 10.21 -14.96 10.03
C LYS A 44 9.79 -15.28 11.46
N LEU A 45 9.51 -14.27 12.30
CA LEU A 45 9.01 -14.45 13.66
C LEU A 45 7.61 -15.09 13.68
N ARG A 46 6.81 -14.88 12.64
CA ARG A 46 5.51 -15.54 12.43
C ARG A 46 5.64 -16.96 11.84
N GLY A 47 6.85 -17.47 11.68
CA GLY A 47 7.11 -18.80 11.15
C GLY A 47 7.04 -18.90 9.62
N ILE A 48 7.01 -17.76 8.92
CA ILE A 48 7.02 -17.70 7.47
C ILE A 48 8.47 -17.74 7.01
N GLN A 49 8.84 -18.82 6.32
CA GLN A 49 10.14 -18.93 5.65
C GLN A 49 10.00 -18.28 4.27
N LEU A 50 10.87 -17.32 3.97
CA LEU A 50 11.02 -16.81 2.61
C LEU A 50 11.74 -17.88 1.81
N GLU A 51 11.00 -18.75 1.12
CA GLU A 51 11.54 -19.70 0.16
C GLU A 51 12.00 -18.96 -1.11
N GLU A 52 12.75 -19.64 -1.99
CA GLU A 52 13.25 -19.05 -3.26
C GLU A 52 12.13 -18.48 -4.14
N THR A 53 10.91 -19.01 -4.00
CA THR A 53 9.71 -18.45 -4.63
C THR A 53 8.70 -18.11 -3.52
N SER A 54 8.52 -16.84 -3.26
CA SER A 54 7.57 -16.35 -2.26
C SER A 54 6.14 -16.79 -2.59
N PRO A 55 5.33 -17.28 -1.60
CA PRO A 55 3.91 -17.54 -1.83
C PRO A 55 3.17 -16.33 -2.39
N LEU A 56 3.55 -15.11 -2.00
CA LEU A 56 2.97 -13.88 -2.56
C LEU A 56 3.35 -13.69 -4.03
N GLN A 57 4.57 -14.05 -4.45
CA GLN A 57 4.96 -14.07 -5.85
C GLN A 57 4.07 -15.01 -6.66
N MET A 58 3.92 -16.27 -6.22
CA MET A 58 3.07 -17.24 -6.92
C MET A 58 1.62 -16.75 -7.03
N PHE A 59 1.14 -16.10 -5.98
CA PHE A 59 -0.20 -15.52 -5.98
C PHE A 59 -0.29 -14.35 -6.97
N TYR A 60 0.66 -13.40 -6.94
CA TYR A 60 0.70 -12.26 -7.85
C TYR A 60 0.73 -12.72 -9.32
N ASP A 61 1.57 -13.69 -9.64
CA ASP A 61 1.72 -14.24 -11.00
C ASP A 61 0.44 -14.96 -11.47
N SER A 62 -0.41 -15.39 -10.55
CA SER A 62 -1.72 -16.00 -10.85
C SER A 62 -2.84 -14.98 -11.08
N LEU A 63 -2.64 -13.70 -10.69
CA LEU A 63 -3.66 -12.68 -10.82
C LEU A 63 -3.88 -12.28 -12.28
N ARG A 64 -5.11 -11.94 -12.61
CA ARG A 64 -5.40 -11.28 -13.87
C ARG A 64 -4.91 -9.85 -13.83
N MET A 65 -4.40 -9.37 -14.96
CA MET A 65 -3.99 -7.98 -15.14
C MET A 65 -5.21 -7.13 -15.51
N GLN A 66 -5.49 -6.10 -14.71
CA GLN A 66 -6.51 -5.09 -15.03
C GLN A 66 -5.93 -4.06 -16.00
N PRO A 67 -6.52 -3.87 -17.19
CA PRO A 67 -6.08 -2.82 -18.10
C PRO A 67 -6.39 -1.42 -17.54
N LEU A 68 -5.56 -0.45 -17.90
CA LEU A 68 -5.77 0.96 -17.61
C LEU A 68 -6.25 1.71 -18.86
N PRO A 69 -6.96 2.83 -18.72
CA PRO A 69 -7.34 3.49 -17.48
C PRO A 69 -8.44 2.75 -16.72
N LEU A 70 -8.44 2.88 -15.39
CA LEU A 70 -9.47 2.36 -14.51
C LEU A 70 -10.15 3.51 -13.78
N ASN A 71 -11.47 3.61 -13.93
CA ASN A 71 -12.26 4.64 -13.27
C ASN A 71 -13.26 4.01 -12.30
N TYR A 72 -13.57 4.75 -11.25
CA TYR A 72 -14.65 4.40 -10.35
C TYR A 72 -15.97 4.26 -11.12
N SER A 73 -16.71 3.21 -10.78
CA SER A 73 -18.13 3.10 -11.02
C SER A 73 -18.76 2.21 -9.95
N GLU A 74 -20.01 2.46 -9.59
CA GLU A 74 -20.75 1.63 -8.62
C GLU A 74 -20.77 0.17 -9.04
N GLU A 75 -20.92 -0.10 -10.35
CA GLU A 75 -20.91 -1.44 -10.88
C GLU A 75 -19.56 -2.14 -10.69
N TYR A 76 -18.45 -1.43 -10.92
CA TYR A 76 -17.10 -1.97 -10.75
C TYR A 76 -16.83 -2.37 -9.29
N VAL A 77 -17.11 -1.48 -8.33
CA VAL A 77 -16.85 -1.74 -6.92
C VAL A 77 -17.80 -2.78 -6.32
N LYS A 78 -19.01 -2.90 -6.86
CA LYS A 78 -20.00 -3.91 -6.44
C LYS A 78 -19.66 -5.31 -6.94
N TYR A 79 -19.26 -5.46 -8.19
CA TYR A 79 -19.09 -6.78 -8.81
C TYR A 79 -17.64 -7.25 -8.86
N LEU A 80 -16.68 -6.35 -8.74
CA LEU A 80 -15.24 -6.65 -8.76
C LEU A 80 -14.88 -7.62 -9.90
N PRO A 81 -15.08 -7.23 -11.16
CA PRO A 81 -14.89 -8.13 -12.29
C PRO A 81 -13.44 -8.62 -12.37
N ASN A 82 -13.28 -9.93 -12.58
CA ASN A 82 -11.99 -10.61 -12.70
C ASN A 82 -11.11 -10.66 -11.44
N PHE A 83 -11.59 -10.19 -10.31
CA PHE A 83 -10.89 -10.32 -9.05
C PHE A 83 -10.81 -11.80 -8.63
N THR A 84 -9.69 -12.16 -8.02
CA THR A 84 -9.41 -13.50 -7.47
C THR A 84 -9.46 -13.44 -5.96
N VAL A 85 -10.09 -14.43 -5.32
CA VAL A 85 -10.11 -14.52 -3.85
C VAL A 85 -8.70 -14.70 -3.32
N VAL A 86 -8.31 -13.92 -2.31
CA VAL A 86 -7.01 -14.02 -1.66
C VAL A 86 -7.00 -15.23 -0.75
N PRO A 87 -6.11 -16.23 -0.96
CA PRO A 87 -6.00 -17.38 -0.07
C PRO A 87 -5.60 -16.98 1.35
N ALA A 88 -6.06 -17.73 2.34
CA ALA A 88 -5.72 -17.48 3.75
C ALA A 88 -4.20 -17.46 4.00
N SER A 89 -3.42 -18.28 3.27
CA SER A 89 -1.96 -18.29 3.35
C SER A 89 -1.30 -17.01 2.84
N ILE A 90 -2.01 -16.21 2.03
CA ILE A 90 -1.52 -14.93 1.48
C ILE A 90 -1.96 -13.75 2.35
N MET A 91 -3.06 -13.87 3.07
CA MET A 91 -3.62 -12.79 3.89
C MET A 91 -2.62 -12.22 4.89
N ILE A 92 -1.76 -13.07 5.45
CA ILE A 92 -0.74 -12.65 6.41
C ILE A 92 0.34 -11.73 5.78
N TYR A 93 0.67 -11.93 4.50
CA TYR A 93 1.64 -11.09 3.78
C TYR A 93 1.09 -9.69 3.48
N LEU A 94 -0.23 -9.59 3.36
CA LEU A 94 -0.94 -8.34 3.02
C LEU A 94 -1.63 -7.71 4.25
N GLU A 95 -1.35 -8.22 5.44
CA GLU A 95 -1.95 -7.74 6.71
C GLU A 95 -3.49 -7.73 6.69
N LEU A 96 -4.08 -8.81 6.15
CA LEU A 96 -5.52 -8.96 5.98
C LEU A 96 -6.17 -9.94 6.97
N GLU A 97 -5.47 -10.29 8.04
CA GLU A 97 -6.00 -11.20 9.05
C GLU A 97 -7.30 -10.64 9.66
N GLY A 98 -8.32 -11.46 9.67
CA GLY A 98 -9.65 -11.07 10.17
C GLY A 98 -10.59 -10.47 9.11
N ARG A 99 -10.10 -10.20 7.89
CA ARG A 99 -10.98 -9.81 6.77
C ARG A 99 -11.69 -11.01 6.19
N VAL A 100 -12.92 -10.79 5.71
CA VAL A 100 -13.74 -11.85 5.12
C VAL A 100 -13.54 -11.86 3.61
N ALA A 101 -13.05 -12.99 3.10
CA ALA A 101 -12.89 -13.28 1.66
C ALA A 101 -12.36 -12.10 0.80
N PRO A 102 -11.23 -11.48 1.17
CA PRO A 102 -10.66 -10.41 0.36
C PRO A 102 -10.36 -10.89 -1.05
N LYS A 103 -10.43 -9.99 -2.02
CA LYS A 103 -10.20 -10.28 -3.44
C LYS A 103 -9.13 -9.37 -3.99
N ALA A 104 -8.40 -9.82 -5.01
CA ALA A 104 -7.31 -9.06 -5.59
C ALA A 104 -7.26 -9.19 -7.11
N ILE A 105 -6.68 -8.17 -7.76
CA ILE A 105 -6.35 -8.13 -9.18
C ILE A 105 -5.03 -7.37 -9.34
N ALA A 106 -4.19 -7.76 -10.31
CA ALA A 106 -2.95 -7.04 -10.59
C ALA A 106 -3.21 -5.81 -11.48
N LEU A 107 -2.40 -4.77 -11.31
CA LEU A 107 -2.30 -3.65 -12.23
C LEU A 107 -0.94 -3.69 -12.97
N PRO A 108 -0.79 -2.97 -14.10
CA PRO A 108 0.49 -2.84 -14.78
C PRO A 108 1.58 -2.31 -13.83
N GLU A 109 2.80 -2.81 -14.00
CA GLU A 109 3.96 -2.36 -13.23
C GLU A 109 4.28 -0.88 -13.51
N MET A 110 4.74 -0.18 -12.48
CA MET A 110 5.20 1.20 -12.57
C MET A 110 6.52 1.38 -11.83
N LEU A 111 7.53 1.90 -12.52
CA LEU A 111 8.86 2.18 -11.94
C LEU A 111 9.44 0.99 -11.14
N GLY A 112 9.20 -0.24 -11.63
CA GLY A 112 9.60 -1.46 -10.93
C GLY A 112 8.74 -1.82 -9.71
N ALA A 113 7.68 -1.07 -9.42
CA ALA A 113 6.68 -1.46 -8.44
C ALA A 113 5.64 -2.38 -9.09
N ARG A 114 5.40 -3.53 -8.48
CA ARG A 114 4.28 -4.40 -8.81
C ARG A 114 3.07 -3.94 -8.01
N LEU A 115 1.95 -3.76 -8.70
CA LEU A 115 0.76 -3.19 -8.08
C LEU A 115 -0.35 -4.25 -7.94
N ILE A 116 -0.95 -4.31 -6.76
CA ILE A 116 -2.14 -5.12 -6.48
C ILE A 116 -3.28 -4.20 -6.05
N LEU A 117 -4.40 -4.28 -6.76
CA LEU A 117 -5.65 -3.70 -6.30
C LEU A 117 -6.39 -4.76 -5.47
N LEU A 118 -6.62 -4.45 -4.22
CA LEU A 118 -7.21 -5.33 -3.23
C LEU A 118 -8.56 -4.80 -2.80
N ALA A 119 -9.56 -5.67 -2.80
CA ALA A 119 -10.90 -5.41 -2.27
C ALA A 119 -11.04 -6.17 -0.94
N ALA A 120 -11.24 -5.44 0.14
CA ALA A 120 -11.54 -5.99 1.45
C ALA A 120 -13.01 -5.80 1.77
N ASP A 121 -13.68 -6.88 2.17
CA ASP A 121 -15.09 -6.84 2.52
C ASP A 121 -15.29 -6.10 3.86
N MET A 122 -16.22 -5.17 3.86
CA MET A 122 -16.76 -4.56 5.06
C MET A 122 -18.03 -5.31 5.50
N THR A 123 -18.52 -5.03 6.69
CA THR A 123 -19.54 -5.85 7.39
C THR A 123 -20.87 -6.04 6.63
N ASP A 124 -21.15 -5.26 5.57
CA ASP A 124 -22.45 -5.23 4.86
C ASP A 124 -22.37 -5.62 3.38
N GLY A 125 -21.32 -6.34 2.96
CA GLY A 125 -21.14 -6.73 1.55
C GLY A 125 -20.66 -5.58 0.65
N GLU A 126 -20.28 -4.47 1.24
CA GLU A 126 -19.58 -3.39 0.57
C GLU A 126 -18.07 -3.61 0.68
N TYR A 127 -17.33 -3.21 -0.36
CA TYR A 127 -15.88 -3.36 -0.39
C TYR A 127 -15.20 -2.02 -0.25
N GLU A 128 -14.12 -1.97 0.54
CA GLU A 128 -13.10 -0.94 0.42
C GLU A 128 -12.02 -1.39 -0.55
N LEU A 129 -11.44 -0.47 -1.33
CA LEU A 129 -10.36 -0.78 -2.25
C LEU A 129 -9.05 -0.15 -1.79
N TRP A 130 -8.02 -0.99 -1.79
CA TRP A 130 -6.66 -0.62 -1.44
C TRP A 130 -5.71 -0.94 -2.59
N LEU A 131 -4.84 -0.03 -2.91
CA LEU A 131 -3.75 -0.26 -3.82
C LEU A 131 -2.49 -0.56 -3.02
N TYR A 132 -1.85 -1.69 -3.30
CA TYR A 132 -0.59 -2.10 -2.70
C TYR A 132 0.52 -2.01 -3.73
N SER A 133 1.67 -1.49 -3.32
CA SER A 133 2.91 -1.59 -4.08
C SER A 133 3.80 -2.68 -3.48
N LEU A 134 4.39 -3.48 -4.35
CA LEU A 134 5.35 -4.52 -3.98
C LEU A 134 6.70 -4.22 -4.63
N ASP A 135 7.77 -4.67 -3.99
CA ASP A 135 9.12 -4.59 -4.55
C ASP A 135 9.46 -5.78 -5.48
N ASP A 136 10.73 -5.88 -5.89
CA ASP A 136 11.23 -6.95 -6.76
C ASP A 136 11.18 -8.33 -6.10
N ASP A 137 11.20 -8.38 -4.77
CA ASP A 137 11.09 -9.59 -3.95
C ASP A 137 9.64 -9.89 -3.53
N TYR A 138 8.66 -9.17 -4.11
CA TYR A 138 7.23 -9.26 -3.78
C TYR A 138 6.92 -8.92 -2.32
N ILE A 139 7.71 -8.08 -1.69
CA ILE A 139 7.45 -7.59 -0.35
C ILE A 139 6.59 -6.33 -0.45
N PRO A 140 5.48 -6.23 0.31
CA PRO A 140 4.70 -4.99 0.36
C PRO A 140 5.56 -3.81 0.84
N VAL A 141 5.55 -2.72 0.08
CA VAL A 141 6.29 -1.50 0.37
C VAL A 141 5.36 -0.45 0.94
N ASP A 142 4.21 -0.24 0.30
CA ASP A 142 3.26 0.78 0.69
C ASP A 142 1.82 0.39 0.31
N LYS A 143 0.84 1.08 0.90
CA LYS A 143 -0.57 0.89 0.60
C LYS A 143 -1.33 2.21 0.62
N LEU A 144 -2.23 2.38 -0.34
CA LEU A 144 -3.08 3.56 -0.50
C LEU A 144 -4.55 3.13 -0.58
N GLN A 145 -5.39 3.66 0.29
CA GLN A 145 -6.84 3.47 0.16
C GLN A 145 -7.35 4.34 -0.99
N ILE A 146 -7.97 3.72 -1.99
CA ILE A 146 -8.46 4.45 -3.17
C ILE A 146 -9.98 4.51 -3.23
N TYR A 147 -10.67 3.66 -2.47
CA TYR A 147 -12.12 3.69 -2.34
C TYR A 147 -12.53 3.24 -0.94
N ALA A 148 -13.44 3.99 -0.35
CA ALA A 148 -14.18 3.60 0.83
C ALA A 148 -15.66 3.83 0.55
N PRO A 149 -16.54 2.85 0.82
CA PRO A 149 -17.97 3.07 0.72
C PRO A 149 -18.40 4.12 1.74
N LYS A 150 -19.50 4.79 1.44
CA LYS A 150 -20.08 5.80 2.30
C LYS A 150 -20.33 5.19 3.69
N THR A 151 -19.50 5.53 4.66
CA THR A 151 -19.72 5.11 6.04
C THR A 151 -21.00 5.81 6.51
N MET A 152 -22.07 5.05 6.73
CA MET A 152 -23.19 5.55 7.53
C MET A 152 -22.60 5.75 8.94
N SER A 153 -22.14 6.96 9.20
CA SER A 153 -21.81 7.39 10.55
C SER A 153 -23.05 7.11 11.39
N ASP A 154 -22.97 6.16 12.32
CA ASP A 154 -23.96 6.06 13.38
C ASP A 154 -24.11 7.46 13.94
N ASN A 155 -25.26 8.07 13.79
CA ASN A 155 -25.59 9.48 14.01
C ASN A 155 -25.26 10.05 15.41
N VAL A 156 -24.42 9.36 16.19
CA VAL A 156 -24.03 9.73 17.54
C VAL A 156 -23.00 10.87 17.57
N LEU A 157 -22.21 11.05 16.50
CA LEU A 157 -21.13 12.04 16.49
C LEU A 157 -21.26 13.14 15.43
N ASN A 158 -22.31 13.17 14.60
CA ASN A 158 -22.46 14.13 13.49
C ASN A 158 -21.19 14.30 12.64
N LEU A 159 -20.44 13.23 12.44
CA LEU A 159 -19.29 13.25 11.55
C LEU A 159 -19.78 13.33 10.09
N PRO A 160 -19.17 14.16 9.25
CA PRO A 160 -19.55 14.26 7.85
C PRO A 160 -19.33 12.91 7.16
N GLU A 161 -20.30 12.50 6.36
CA GLU A 161 -20.16 11.32 5.50
C GLU A 161 -19.06 11.62 4.48
N GLN A 162 -18.11 10.70 4.37
CA GLN A 162 -17.00 10.80 3.42
C GLN A 162 -17.12 9.70 2.38
N GLU A 163 -16.97 10.06 1.12
CA GLU A 163 -16.96 9.14 -0.01
C GLU A 163 -15.72 9.42 -0.85
N ILE A 164 -14.99 8.38 -1.24
CA ILE A 164 -13.78 8.50 -2.05
C ILE A 164 -14.03 7.83 -3.39
N HIS A 165 -13.91 8.59 -4.49
CA HIS A 165 -13.90 8.08 -5.85
C HIS A 165 -12.48 8.08 -6.39
N PHE A 166 -12.15 7.12 -7.24
CA PHE A 166 -10.82 6.99 -7.81
C PHE A 166 -10.82 6.98 -9.34
N SER A 167 -9.69 7.37 -9.90
CA SER A 167 -9.36 7.17 -11.30
C SER A 167 -7.86 6.86 -11.39
N ILE A 168 -7.50 5.76 -12.07
CA ILE A 168 -6.10 5.41 -12.36
C ILE A 168 -5.92 5.58 -13.86
N THR A 169 -5.08 6.53 -14.25
CA THR A 169 -4.83 6.86 -15.67
C THR A 169 -3.95 5.81 -16.35
N SER A 170 -3.83 5.89 -17.67
CA SER A 170 -2.91 5.05 -18.43
C SER A 170 -1.44 5.27 -18.04
N ASP A 171 -1.10 6.48 -17.55
CA ASP A 171 0.23 6.84 -17.08
C ASP A 171 0.41 6.55 -15.58
N LEU A 172 -0.52 5.78 -14.99
CA LEU A 172 -0.50 5.38 -13.58
C LEU A 172 -0.56 6.55 -12.57
N GLU A 173 -1.12 7.70 -12.96
CA GLU A 173 -1.57 8.68 -11.98
C GLU A 173 -2.82 8.18 -11.28
N ILE A 174 -2.77 8.16 -9.95
CA ILE A 174 -3.89 7.78 -9.08
C ILE A 174 -4.55 9.07 -8.61
N ARG A 175 -5.77 9.30 -9.04
CA ARG A 175 -6.55 10.50 -8.69
C ARG A 175 -7.65 10.10 -7.73
N LEU A 176 -7.66 10.70 -6.55
CA LEU A 176 -8.67 10.50 -5.54
C LEU A 176 -9.51 11.76 -5.42
N LEU A 177 -10.81 11.60 -5.53
CA LEU A 177 -11.78 12.68 -5.36
C LEU A 177 -12.61 12.39 -4.12
N GLU A 178 -12.36 13.15 -3.06
CA GLU A 178 -13.04 13.03 -1.79
C GLU A 178 -14.23 13.97 -1.73
N TYR A 179 -15.40 13.42 -1.41
CA TYR A 179 -16.63 14.18 -1.17
C TYR A 179 -16.97 14.14 0.32
N THR A 180 -17.32 15.29 0.86
CA THR A 180 -17.82 15.43 2.24
C THR A 180 -19.23 16.00 2.23
N SER A 181 -20.14 15.45 3.02
CA SER A 181 -21.54 15.81 3.01
C SER A 181 -21.85 17.24 3.49
N ASP A 182 -20.96 17.84 4.31
CA ASP A 182 -21.22 19.11 5.00
C ASP A 182 -21.01 20.37 4.16
N TYR A 183 -20.32 20.30 3.03
CA TYR A 183 -20.06 21.46 2.18
C TYR A 183 -20.38 21.15 0.73
N ALA A 184 -21.42 21.77 0.25
CA ALA A 184 -21.84 21.83 -1.14
C ALA A 184 -20.81 21.30 -2.17
N ARG A 185 -20.68 20.00 -2.30
CA ARG A 185 -20.10 19.28 -3.46
C ARG A 185 -18.75 19.78 -4.02
N GLN A 186 -17.91 20.38 -3.23
CA GLN A 186 -16.53 20.61 -3.63
C GLN A 186 -15.69 19.42 -3.18
N GLY A 187 -15.50 18.45 -4.09
CA GLY A 187 -14.58 17.34 -3.85
C GLY A 187 -13.15 17.86 -3.80
N GLN A 188 -12.38 17.38 -2.84
CA GLN A 188 -10.94 17.59 -2.81
C GLN A 188 -10.28 16.58 -3.74
N LEU A 189 -9.49 17.07 -4.71
CA LEU A 189 -8.73 16.21 -5.62
C LEU A 189 -7.30 16.06 -5.11
N SER A 190 -6.92 14.83 -4.79
CA SER A 190 -5.53 14.46 -4.54
C SER A 190 -5.00 13.59 -5.68
N VAL A 191 -3.77 13.80 -6.09
CA VAL A 191 -3.11 13.05 -7.16
C VAL A 191 -1.87 12.38 -6.61
N PHE A 192 -1.82 11.04 -6.71
CA PHE A 192 -0.68 10.24 -6.26
C PHE A 192 0.05 9.62 -7.44
N VAL A 193 1.32 9.38 -7.25
CA VAL A 193 2.17 8.59 -8.15
C VAL A 193 3.03 7.65 -7.31
N VAL A 194 3.54 6.60 -7.94
CA VAL A 194 4.55 5.75 -7.33
C VAL A 194 5.92 6.39 -7.57
N ASP A 195 6.72 6.56 -6.52
CA ASP A 195 8.08 7.08 -6.62
C ASP A 195 9.12 5.96 -6.88
N GLU A 196 10.39 6.33 -6.96
CA GLU A 196 11.50 5.38 -7.10
C GLU A 196 11.64 4.43 -5.90
N GLY A 197 11.17 4.83 -4.72
CA GLY A 197 11.06 4.01 -3.52
C GLY A 197 9.87 3.07 -3.52
N ARG A 198 9.05 3.10 -4.58
CA ARG A 198 7.79 2.34 -4.73
C ARG A 198 6.72 2.75 -3.72
N GLN A 199 6.80 3.97 -3.19
CA GLN A 199 5.82 4.55 -2.29
C GLN A 199 4.80 5.39 -3.05
N PHE A 200 3.58 5.49 -2.52
CA PHE A 200 2.56 6.38 -3.06
C PHE A 200 2.77 7.80 -2.53
N VAL A 201 3.22 8.68 -3.40
CA VAL A 201 3.54 10.07 -3.05
C VAL A 201 2.51 11.00 -3.67
N GLU A 202 1.93 11.88 -2.86
CA GLU A 202 1.02 12.91 -3.36
C GLU A 202 1.80 13.96 -4.16
N LYS A 203 1.36 14.19 -5.40
CA LYS A 203 1.87 15.30 -6.21
C LYS A 203 1.39 16.61 -5.58
N GLN A 204 2.32 17.45 -5.18
CA GLN A 204 1.98 18.81 -4.78
C GLN A 204 1.33 19.52 -5.96
N SER A 205 0.09 19.96 -5.80
CA SER A 205 -0.56 20.84 -6.77
C SER A 205 0.23 22.14 -6.82
N LEU A 206 0.91 22.39 -7.93
CA LEU A 206 1.43 23.73 -8.23
C LEU A 206 0.21 24.61 -8.45
N HIS A 207 -0.13 25.42 -7.46
CA HIS A 207 -1.12 26.49 -7.54
C HIS A 207 -0.62 27.66 -8.40
#